data_5d0376fc9b12fcad5164ddace23b6d21
#
_entry.id   5d0376fc9b12fcad5164ddace23b6d21
#
_cell.length_a   1.000
_cell.length_b   1.000
_cell.length_c   1.000
_cell.angle_alpha   90.00
_cell.angle_beta   90.00
_cell.angle_gamma   90.00
#
_symmetry.space_group_name_H-M   'P 1'
#
loop_
_entity.id
_entity.type
_entity.pdbx_description
1 polymer ?
#
loop_
_entity_poly.entity_id
_entity_poly.type
_entity_poly.pdbx_seq_one_letter_code
_entity_poly.pdbx_strand_id
1 'polypeptide(L)'
;MIRENTHLLRKLLLVADICLIAFSFQLCLDDYLLLDPRPVRFAFFDCFMIVAAAVWGAILWSNPQCYSFRGKSSWQVYRATALASIKSAAVLLALLFYFDLPNLNRTDIAAFLSIGFFLIVLERTALHWLLEYYRRKGYNQQNLIIVGSGKQAFIYVDAILNNPQWGVRPIGFIEIKEKPDAPFTTRMWSYKDIPCLGRLEVLPSIIKSRQVDWVVYTLDKGNVGLIEESFITCHQMGTKTALLTDIFPSVKSRRKTYEFMDHLMLVYDPGPPQNISLLIKGLFDRIAAGIGLTIMAPVMLLIAAAIKLTSKGPVFFKQERIGLNGKRFTMLKFRTMVPDADKLKASLLDKNEMSGPVFKIKDDPRITKIGKLLRKTSADELPQLVNVLKGDMSLVGPRPPLAEEVNQFDPWQRRKLSVRPGLTCLWQVRGRNNIDFQEWMKMDLEYIDNWSLWLDFRILARTIPAVITGKGAK
;
A
#
# COMPACT_ATOMS: atom_id res chain seq x y z
N MET A 1 29.21 13.87 16.68
CA MET A 1 28.90 14.45 15.37
C MET A 1 27.84 13.68 14.58
N ILE A 2 27.99 12.41 14.30
CA ILE A 2 27.00 11.60 13.52
C ILE A 2 25.68 11.38 14.31
N ARG A 3 25.72 11.42 15.62
CA ARG A 3 24.58 11.19 16.52
C ARG A 3 23.47 12.24 16.38
N GLU A 4 23.85 13.48 16.10
CA GLU A 4 22.97 14.65 16.12
C GLU A 4 22.54 15.12 14.72
N ASN A 5 23.28 14.74 13.67
CA ASN A 5 23.14 15.37 12.37
C ASN A 5 22.80 14.36 11.26
N THR A 6 21.59 13.79 11.32
CA THR A 6 21.05 12.92 10.26
C THR A 6 20.99 13.62 8.90
N HIS A 7 20.78 14.96 8.90
CA HIS A 7 20.82 15.77 7.68
C HIS A 7 22.21 15.84 7.04
N LEU A 8 23.28 15.96 7.87
CA LEU A 8 24.64 15.98 7.37
C LEU A 8 25.02 14.61 6.76
N LEU A 9 24.69 13.52 7.47
CA LEU A 9 24.94 12.18 6.96
C LEU A 9 24.23 11.96 5.62
N ARG A 10 22.98 12.38 5.51
CA ARG A 10 22.21 12.29 4.26
C ARG A 10 22.87 13.06 3.12
N LYS A 11 23.39 14.29 3.38
CA LYS A 11 24.11 15.07 2.38
C LYS A 11 25.42 14.41 1.96
N LEU A 12 26.19 13.88 2.91
CA LEU A 12 27.44 13.17 2.62
C LEU A 12 27.20 11.92 1.78
N LEU A 13 26.14 11.17 2.08
CA LEU A 13 25.77 9.98 1.30
C LEU A 13 25.32 10.36 -0.12
N LEU A 14 24.58 11.46 -0.28
CA LEU A 14 24.21 11.94 -1.61
C LEU A 14 25.47 12.29 -2.44
N VAL A 15 26.45 12.94 -1.83
CA VAL A 15 27.72 13.23 -2.50
C VAL A 15 28.45 11.93 -2.87
N ALA A 16 28.48 10.96 -1.96
CA ALA A 16 29.05 9.65 -2.25
C ALA A 16 28.32 8.93 -3.40
N ASP A 17 26.98 8.95 -3.40
CA ASP A 17 26.17 8.41 -4.49
C ASP A 17 26.52 9.05 -5.85
N ILE A 18 26.59 10.39 -5.89
CA ILE A 18 26.96 11.14 -7.10
C ILE A 18 28.36 10.72 -7.58
N CYS A 19 29.32 10.61 -6.66
CA CYS A 19 30.68 10.16 -7.01
C CYS A 19 30.69 8.72 -7.54
N LEU A 20 29.91 7.81 -6.94
CA LEU A 20 29.83 6.42 -7.39
C LEU A 20 29.17 6.30 -8.76
N ILE A 21 28.13 7.11 -9.02
CA ILE A 21 27.48 7.16 -10.33
C ILE A 21 28.44 7.70 -11.39
N ALA A 22 29.16 8.78 -11.10
CA ALA A 22 30.18 9.33 -11.99
C ALA A 22 31.31 8.33 -12.25
N PHE A 23 31.77 7.65 -11.22
CA PHE A 23 32.80 6.60 -11.33
C PHE A 23 32.32 5.42 -12.18
N SER A 24 31.10 4.94 -11.99
CA SER A 24 30.53 3.86 -12.81
C SER A 24 30.39 4.27 -14.28
N PHE A 25 30.04 5.54 -14.52
CA PHE A 25 29.96 6.09 -15.86
C PHE A 25 31.35 6.09 -16.54
N GLN A 26 32.36 6.59 -15.84
CA GLN A 26 33.73 6.65 -16.33
C GLN A 26 34.28 5.24 -16.64
N LEU A 27 34.04 4.29 -15.76
CA LEU A 27 34.46 2.89 -15.90
C LEU A 27 33.91 2.20 -17.15
N CYS A 28 32.70 2.56 -17.59
CA CYS A 28 32.03 1.91 -18.71
C CYS A 28 32.22 2.64 -20.04
N LEU A 29 32.65 3.91 -20.01
CA LEU A 29 32.66 4.76 -21.20
C LEU A 29 34.02 5.41 -21.51
N ASP A 30 35.04 5.14 -20.69
CA ASP A 30 36.41 5.66 -20.93
C ASP A 30 37.03 5.12 -22.23
N ASP A 31 36.70 3.90 -22.65
CA ASP A 31 37.22 3.32 -23.91
C ASP A 31 36.76 4.14 -25.14
N TYR A 32 35.64 4.81 -25.07
CA TYR A 32 35.16 5.70 -26.13
C TYR A 32 35.95 7.01 -26.24
N LEU A 33 36.55 7.47 -25.14
CA LEU A 33 37.38 8.66 -25.06
C LEU A 33 38.74 8.44 -25.69
N LEU A 34 39.29 7.20 -25.61
CA LEU A 34 40.59 6.82 -26.14
C LEU A 34 40.55 6.57 -27.65
N LEU A 35 39.40 6.16 -28.22
CA LEU A 35 39.28 5.76 -29.61
C LEU A 35 39.03 6.93 -30.59
N ASP A 36 38.53 8.07 -30.15
CA ASP A 36 38.29 9.25 -31.02
C ASP A 36 38.29 10.57 -30.21
N PRO A 37 39.45 11.21 -30.03
CA PRO A 37 39.62 12.37 -29.15
C PRO A 37 39.14 13.70 -29.78
N ARG A 38 37.92 13.75 -30.31
CA ARG A 38 37.38 15.03 -30.79
C ARG A 38 36.83 15.84 -29.61
N PRO A 39 37.17 17.13 -29.50
CA PRO A 39 36.79 17.98 -28.34
C PRO A 39 35.29 18.13 -28.14
N VAL A 40 34.49 18.04 -29.20
CA VAL A 40 33.02 18.10 -29.12
C VAL A 40 32.42 16.86 -28.42
N ARG A 41 33.04 15.71 -28.55
CA ARG A 41 32.61 14.47 -27.85
C ARG A 41 32.85 14.54 -26.35
N PHE A 42 33.99 15.04 -25.91
CA PHE A 42 34.30 15.20 -24.47
C PHE A 42 33.22 16.03 -23.77
N ALA A 43 32.90 17.21 -24.28
CA ALA A 43 31.89 18.09 -23.69
C ALA A 43 30.50 17.43 -23.61
N PHE A 44 30.19 16.57 -24.56
CA PHE A 44 28.91 15.87 -24.62
C PHE A 44 28.78 14.73 -23.58
N PHE A 45 29.83 13.88 -23.47
CA PHE A 45 29.87 12.80 -22.47
C PHE A 45 29.89 13.35 -21.04
N ASP A 46 30.64 14.42 -20.79
CA ASP A 46 30.65 15.10 -19.50
C ASP A 46 29.28 15.69 -19.15
N CYS A 47 28.61 16.29 -20.11
CA CYS A 47 27.27 16.82 -19.93
C CYS A 47 26.27 15.70 -19.60
N PHE A 48 26.33 14.57 -20.31
CA PHE A 48 25.45 13.43 -20.03
C PHE A 48 25.78 12.80 -18.68
N MET A 49 27.04 12.68 -18.27
CA MET A 49 27.46 12.22 -16.96
C MET A 49 26.86 13.12 -15.85
N ILE A 50 26.96 14.43 -16.00
CA ILE A 50 26.39 15.39 -15.05
C ILE A 50 24.86 15.22 -14.97
N VAL A 51 24.17 15.10 -16.11
CA VAL A 51 22.73 14.88 -16.16
C VAL A 51 22.35 13.55 -15.50
N ALA A 52 23.08 12.48 -15.79
CA ALA A 52 22.84 11.16 -15.21
C ALA A 52 23.02 11.19 -13.69
N ALA A 53 24.10 11.78 -13.20
CA ALA A 53 24.37 11.92 -11.76
C ALA A 53 23.31 12.82 -11.08
N ALA A 54 22.90 13.91 -11.71
CA ALA A 54 21.86 14.80 -11.20
C ALA A 54 20.49 14.12 -11.13
N VAL A 55 20.07 13.43 -12.17
CA VAL A 55 18.78 12.72 -12.23
C VAL A 55 18.73 11.60 -11.21
N TRP A 56 19.77 10.75 -11.18
CA TRP A 56 19.81 9.62 -10.25
C TRP A 56 19.92 10.11 -8.81
N GLY A 57 20.78 11.08 -8.53
CA GLY A 57 20.92 11.70 -7.21
C GLY A 57 19.63 12.36 -6.74
N ALA A 58 18.93 13.10 -7.61
CA ALA A 58 17.65 13.73 -7.28
C ALA A 58 16.55 12.71 -6.93
N ILE A 59 16.48 11.60 -7.67
CA ILE A 59 15.51 10.52 -7.40
C ILE A 59 15.83 9.81 -6.09
N LEU A 60 17.12 9.54 -5.80
CA LEU A 60 17.55 9.00 -4.51
C LEU A 60 17.23 9.99 -3.37
N TRP A 61 17.53 11.28 -3.57
CA TRP A 61 17.25 12.33 -2.58
C TRP A 61 15.77 12.50 -2.29
N SER A 62 14.91 12.40 -3.29
CA SER A 62 13.45 12.50 -3.13
C SER A 62 12.86 11.35 -2.30
N ASN A 63 13.63 10.27 -2.07
CA ASN A 63 13.21 9.13 -1.28
C ASN A 63 13.99 9.02 0.05
N PRO A 64 13.46 9.60 1.16
CA PRO A 64 14.15 9.58 2.47
C PRO A 64 14.44 8.17 2.99
N GLN A 65 13.74 7.16 2.48
CA GLN A 65 13.92 5.77 2.90
C GLN A 65 15.28 5.19 2.47
N CYS A 66 15.87 5.71 1.38
CA CYS A 66 17.21 5.30 0.93
C CYS A 66 18.32 5.67 1.92
N TYR A 67 18.08 6.63 2.81
CA TYR A 67 19.06 7.18 3.76
C TYR A 67 18.70 6.93 5.23
N SER A 68 17.72 6.09 5.51
CA SER A 68 17.21 5.87 6.86
C SER A 68 17.75 4.54 7.43
N PHE A 69 18.77 4.63 8.30
CA PHE A 69 19.43 3.49 8.93
C PHE A 69 19.02 3.24 10.39
N ARG A 70 17.98 3.93 10.90
CA ARG A 70 17.43 3.73 12.24
C ARG A 70 15.96 3.34 12.17
N GLY A 71 15.56 2.38 13.01
CA GLY A 71 14.16 1.95 13.14
C GLY A 71 13.60 1.23 11.89
N LYS A 72 14.46 0.85 10.94
CA LYS A 72 14.08 0.13 9.72
C LYS A 72 14.94 -1.10 9.51
N SER A 73 14.36 -2.11 8.85
CA SER A 73 15.14 -3.28 8.42
C SER A 73 16.00 -2.92 7.21
N SER A 74 17.16 -3.59 7.08
CA SER A 74 18.05 -3.47 5.91
C SER A 74 17.31 -3.68 4.60
N TRP A 75 16.38 -4.65 4.57
CA TRP A 75 15.54 -4.95 3.42
C TRP A 75 14.71 -3.76 2.93
N GLN A 76 14.19 -2.94 3.85
CA GLN A 76 13.42 -1.75 3.48
C GLN A 76 14.29 -0.69 2.78
N VAL A 77 15.55 -0.52 3.23
CA VAL A 77 16.51 0.38 2.62
C VAL A 77 16.91 -0.12 1.23
N TYR A 78 17.23 -1.41 1.09
CA TYR A 78 17.61 -2.01 -0.20
C TYR A 78 16.46 -1.93 -1.21
N ARG A 79 15.24 -2.27 -0.80
CA ARG A 79 14.06 -2.15 -1.65
C ARG A 79 13.81 -0.70 -2.10
N ALA A 80 13.97 0.28 -1.22
CA ALA A 80 13.81 1.69 -1.56
C ALA A 80 14.88 2.14 -2.56
N THR A 81 16.15 1.74 -2.34
CA THR A 81 17.28 2.03 -3.24
C THR A 81 17.07 1.38 -4.61
N ALA A 82 16.66 0.10 -4.66
CA ALA A 82 16.38 -0.60 -5.91
C ALA A 82 15.27 0.09 -6.72
N LEU A 83 14.16 0.44 -6.06
CA LEU A 83 13.06 1.15 -6.72
C LEU A 83 13.47 2.55 -7.21
N ALA A 84 14.30 3.26 -6.47
CA ALA A 84 14.82 4.55 -6.89
C ALA A 84 15.75 4.39 -8.11
N SER A 85 16.65 3.41 -8.09
CA SER A 85 17.56 3.13 -9.22
C SER A 85 16.83 2.69 -10.48
N ILE A 86 15.80 1.85 -10.37
CA ILE A 86 14.94 1.47 -11.50
C ILE A 86 14.25 2.70 -12.11
N LYS A 87 13.73 3.60 -11.28
CA LYS A 87 13.12 4.85 -11.76
C LYS A 87 14.16 5.73 -12.47
N SER A 88 15.36 5.84 -11.90
CA SER A 88 16.46 6.60 -12.50
C SER A 88 16.87 6.01 -13.85
N ALA A 89 17.00 4.70 -13.93
CA ALA A 89 17.30 3.99 -15.18
C ALA A 89 16.21 4.25 -16.24
N ALA A 90 14.94 4.19 -15.87
CA ALA A 90 13.83 4.46 -16.80
C ALA A 90 13.86 5.92 -17.33
N VAL A 91 14.14 6.89 -16.46
CA VAL A 91 14.26 8.30 -16.87
C VAL A 91 15.47 8.51 -17.77
N LEU A 92 16.63 7.94 -17.43
CA LEU A 92 17.84 8.06 -18.23
C LEU A 92 17.68 7.39 -19.60
N LEU A 93 17.07 6.21 -19.67
CA LEU A 93 16.79 5.54 -20.95
C LEU A 93 15.80 6.36 -21.80
N ALA A 94 14.80 6.99 -21.20
CA ALA A 94 13.89 7.88 -21.93
C ALA A 94 14.60 9.13 -22.46
N LEU A 95 15.51 9.72 -21.69
CA LEU A 95 16.33 10.85 -22.15
C LEU A 95 17.27 10.44 -23.29
N LEU A 96 17.92 9.27 -23.18
CA LEU A 96 18.77 8.74 -24.24
C LEU A 96 17.99 8.51 -25.55
N PHE A 97 16.79 7.99 -25.44
CA PHE A 97 15.90 7.79 -26.60
C PHE A 97 15.43 9.12 -27.21
N TYR A 98 15.06 10.10 -26.37
CA TYR A 98 14.52 11.39 -26.84
C TYR A 98 15.60 12.24 -27.55
N PHE A 99 16.82 12.25 -27.05
CA PHE A 99 17.91 13.05 -27.60
C PHE A 99 18.68 12.36 -28.73
N ASP A 100 18.29 11.12 -29.09
CA ASP A 100 18.89 10.30 -30.16
C ASP A 100 20.42 10.36 -30.15
N LEU A 101 21.01 9.98 -29.00
CA LEU A 101 22.44 10.14 -28.74
C LEU A 101 23.25 9.14 -29.59
N PRO A 102 23.95 9.60 -30.64
CA PRO A 102 24.67 8.69 -31.54
C PRO A 102 25.86 8.04 -30.82
N ASN A 103 26.07 6.76 -31.12
CA ASN A 103 27.26 5.98 -30.75
C ASN A 103 27.40 5.49 -29.29
N LEU A 104 26.35 5.48 -28.47
CA LEU A 104 26.35 4.72 -27.22
C LEU A 104 25.86 3.29 -27.46
N ASN A 105 26.70 2.30 -27.19
CA ASN A 105 26.25 0.91 -27.25
C ASN A 105 25.26 0.61 -26.13
N ARG A 106 24.24 -0.17 -26.43
CA ARG A 106 23.25 -0.61 -25.43
C ARG A 106 23.89 -1.40 -24.30
N THR A 107 24.95 -2.14 -24.58
CA THR A 107 25.74 -2.91 -23.60
C THR A 107 26.39 -2.01 -22.56
N ASP A 108 26.96 -0.88 -22.97
CA ASP A 108 27.70 0.01 -22.08
C ASP A 108 26.76 0.81 -21.18
N ILE A 109 25.58 1.21 -21.73
CA ILE A 109 24.52 1.80 -20.93
C ILE A 109 24.01 0.78 -19.89
N ALA A 110 23.78 -0.47 -20.29
CA ALA A 110 23.35 -1.51 -19.36
C ALA A 110 24.40 -1.81 -18.30
N ALA A 111 25.68 -1.83 -18.68
CA ALA A 111 26.81 -1.98 -17.77
C ALA A 111 26.90 -0.80 -16.78
N PHE A 112 26.82 0.45 -17.25
CA PHE A 112 26.79 1.63 -16.41
C PHE A 112 25.66 1.59 -15.37
N LEU A 113 24.42 1.33 -15.80
CA LEU A 113 23.28 1.25 -14.90
C LEU A 113 23.41 0.12 -13.88
N SER A 114 23.94 -1.03 -14.32
CA SER A 114 24.13 -2.20 -13.46
C SER A 114 25.26 -2.00 -12.43
N ILE A 115 26.40 -1.50 -12.88
CA ILE A 115 27.56 -1.24 -12.01
C ILE A 115 27.23 -0.13 -11.02
N GLY A 116 26.61 0.97 -11.49
CA GLY A 116 26.17 2.06 -10.62
C GLY A 116 25.18 1.60 -9.54
N PHE A 117 24.20 0.79 -9.90
CA PHE A 117 23.27 0.18 -8.94
C PHE A 117 24.02 -0.70 -7.93
N PHE A 118 24.90 -1.58 -8.40
CA PHE A 118 25.67 -2.47 -7.54
C PHE A 118 26.58 -1.70 -6.57
N LEU A 119 27.26 -0.65 -7.02
CA LEU A 119 28.10 0.19 -6.17
C LEU A 119 27.30 0.91 -5.08
N ILE A 120 26.14 1.45 -5.42
CA ILE A 120 25.25 2.08 -4.43
C ILE A 120 24.74 1.06 -3.39
N VAL A 121 24.36 -0.15 -3.83
CA VAL A 121 23.94 -1.21 -2.90
C VAL A 121 25.10 -1.66 -2.01
N LEU A 122 26.30 -1.79 -2.56
CA LEU A 122 27.50 -2.14 -1.82
C LEU A 122 27.82 -1.07 -0.77
N GLU A 123 27.77 0.20 -1.13
CA GLU A 123 27.97 1.33 -0.22
C GLU A 123 26.93 1.31 0.92
N ARG A 124 25.64 1.10 0.62
CA ARG A 124 24.60 0.97 1.64
C ARG A 124 24.83 -0.22 2.57
N THR A 125 25.29 -1.33 2.01
CA THR A 125 25.59 -2.55 2.79
C THR A 125 26.77 -2.33 3.71
N ALA A 126 27.86 -1.76 3.18
CA ALA A 126 29.06 -1.46 3.95
C ALA A 126 28.76 -0.47 5.09
N LEU A 127 28.01 0.59 4.80
CA LEU A 127 27.61 1.58 5.80
C LEU A 127 26.68 0.97 6.86
N HIS A 128 25.74 0.15 6.45
CA HIS A 128 24.83 -0.53 7.38
C HIS A 128 25.62 -1.42 8.33
N TRP A 129 26.52 -2.26 7.79
CA TRP A 129 27.38 -3.14 8.58
C TRP A 129 28.31 -2.36 9.52
N LEU A 130 28.91 -1.26 9.04
CA LEU A 130 29.76 -0.39 9.83
C LEU A 130 29.00 0.26 10.99
N LEU A 131 27.82 0.81 10.70
CA LEU A 131 26.95 1.41 11.73
C LEU A 131 26.45 0.38 12.75
N GLU A 132 26.10 -0.82 12.30
CA GLU A 132 25.70 -1.93 13.17
C GLU A 132 26.84 -2.36 14.10
N TYR A 133 28.05 -2.52 13.55
CA TYR A 133 29.23 -2.87 14.33
C TYR A 133 29.53 -1.84 15.43
N TYR A 134 29.54 -0.54 15.11
CA TYR A 134 29.79 0.50 16.11
C TYR A 134 28.64 0.60 17.13
N ARG A 135 27.41 0.44 16.72
CA ARG A 135 26.25 0.46 17.62
C ARG A 135 26.23 -0.72 18.58
N ARG A 136 26.60 -1.91 18.13
CA ARG A 136 26.76 -3.08 19.01
C ARG A 136 27.86 -2.88 20.05
N LYS A 137 28.91 -2.12 19.73
CA LYS A 137 29.97 -1.73 20.67
C LYS A 137 29.56 -0.58 21.63
N GLY A 138 28.32 -0.10 21.58
CA GLY A 138 27.83 0.97 22.44
C GLY A 138 28.06 2.38 21.89
N TYR A 139 28.71 2.54 20.74
CA TYR A 139 28.92 3.84 20.12
C TYR A 139 27.67 4.27 19.33
N ASN A 140 27.44 5.58 19.22
CA ASN A 140 26.33 6.17 18.46
C ASN A 140 24.95 5.66 18.91
N GLN A 141 24.81 5.35 20.20
CA GLN A 141 23.53 4.99 20.82
C GLN A 141 22.78 6.23 21.29
N GLN A 142 21.45 6.17 21.25
CA GLN A 142 20.55 7.17 21.82
C GLN A 142 19.87 6.61 23.06
N ASN A 143 19.99 7.31 24.17
CA ASN A 143 19.39 6.91 25.43
C ASN A 143 17.91 7.30 25.43
N LEU A 144 17.07 6.33 25.76
CA LEU A 144 15.62 6.42 25.74
C LEU A 144 15.04 6.16 27.12
N ILE A 145 14.15 7.04 27.57
CA ILE A 145 13.26 6.79 28.73
C ILE A 145 11.87 6.47 28.18
N ILE A 146 11.22 5.47 28.78
CA ILE A 146 9.88 5.02 28.43
C ILE A 146 8.94 5.41 29.56
N VAL A 147 7.93 6.20 29.23
CA VAL A 147 6.89 6.61 30.17
C VAL A 147 5.67 5.72 29.96
N GLY A 148 5.30 4.99 30.99
CA GLY A 148 4.27 3.95 30.98
C GLY A 148 4.80 2.55 31.13
N SER A 149 4.05 1.70 31.82
CA SER A 149 4.36 0.29 32.11
C SER A 149 3.31 -0.67 31.57
N GLY A 150 2.57 -0.25 30.54
CA GLY A 150 1.56 -1.06 29.87
C GLY A 150 2.16 -2.08 28.87
N LYS A 151 1.32 -2.94 28.34
CA LYS A 151 1.70 -3.96 27.34
C LYS A 151 2.45 -3.37 26.15
N GLN A 152 2.06 -2.18 25.71
CA GLN A 152 2.68 -1.48 24.56
C GLN A 152 4.13 -1.08 24.86
N ALA A 153 4.42 -0.63 26.10
CA ALA A 153 5.77 -0.30 26.54
C ALA A 153 6.70 -1.52 26.42
N PHE A 154 6.27 -2.68 26.91
CA PHE A 154 7.05 -3.91 26.85
C PHE A 154 7.27 -4.42 25.43
N ILE A 155 6.24 -4.41 24.56
CA ILE A 155 6.38 -4.74 23.14
C ILE A 155 7.40 -3.83 22.46
N TYR A 156 7.37 -2.53 22.78
CA TYR A 156 8.30 -1.55 22.20
C TYR A 156 9.74 -1.80 22.65
N VAL A 157 9.93 -2.10 23.94
CA VAL A 157 11.25 -2.47 24.49
C VAL A 157 11.77 -3.74 23.86
N ASP A 158 10.93 -4.78 23.72
CA ASP A 158 11.32 -6.02 23.08
C ASP A 158 11.77 -5.81 21.64
N ALA A 159 11.06 -4.94 20.91
CA ALA A 159 11.46 -4.57 19.56
C ALA A 159 12.84 -3.88 19.52
N ILE A 160 13.14 -3.02 20.50
CA ILE A 160 14.45 -2.36 20.60
C ILE A 160 15.56 -3.35 20.96
N LEU A 161 15.34 -4.20 21.97
CA LEU A 161 16.34 -5.16 22.45
C LEU A 161 16.67 -6.22 21.39
N ASN A 162 15.67 -6.63 20.61
CA ASN A 162 15.85 -7.56 19.49
C ASN A 162 16.54 -6.93 18.28
N ASN A 163 16.70 -5.59 18.26
CA ASN A 163 17.30 -4.86 17.15
C ASN A 163 18.38 -3.86 17.61
N PRO A 164 19.50 -4.34 18.20
CA PRO A 164 20.56 -3.48 18.71
C PRO A 164 21.20 -2.59 17.63
N GLN A 165 21.10 -3.00 16.36
CA GLN A 165 21.53 -2.22 15.20
C GLN A 165 20.80 -0.88 15.05
N TRP A 166 19.63 -0.69 15.68
CA TRP A 166 18.95 0.61 15.67
C TRP A 166 19.70 1.68 16.47
N GLY A 167 20.60 1.27 17.39
CA GLY A 167 21.37 2.18 18.22
C GLY A 167 20.50 2.99 19.17
N VAL A 168 19.46 2.37 19.72
CA VAL A 168 18.58 2.92 20.77
C VAL A 168 18.80 2.10 22.02
N ARG A 169 19.03 2.75 23.17
CA ARG A 169 19.24 2.11 24.46
C ARG A 169 18.17 2.58 25.45
N PRO A 170 17.24 1.72 25.84
CA PRO A 170 16.30 2.04 26.90
C PRO A 170 17.08 2.06 28.24
N ILE A 171 17.03 3.16 28.97
CA ILE A 171 17.74 3.38 30.22
C ILE A 171 16.84 3.24 31.46
N GLY A 172 15.53 3.25 31.28
CA GLY A 172 14.56 3.05 32.33
C GLY A 172 13.13 3.34 31.96
N PHE A 173 12.25 2.91 32.84
CA PHE A 173 10.81 3.19 32.79
C PHE A 173 10.43 4.26 33.79
N ILE A 174 9.38 5.01 33.48
CA ILE A 174 8.68 5.96 34.36
C ILE A 174 7.22 5.56 34.44
N GLU A 175 6.67 5.44 35.64
CA GLU A 175 5.25 5.12 35.85
C GLU A 175 4.36 6.36 35.79
N ILE A 176 3.17 6.20 35.19
CA ILE A 176 2.17 7.28 35.04
C ILE A 176 1.21 7.32 36.25
N LYS A 177 0.81 6.15 36.79
CA LYS A 177 -0.16 6.01 37.88
C LYS A 177 0.34 5.09 38.97
N GLU A 178 -0.12 5.31 40.20
CA GLU A 178 -0.09 4.29 41.23
C GLU A 178 -0.94 3.09 40.80
N LYS A 179 -0.40 1.87 40.97
CA LYS A 179 -1.24 0.68 41.03
C LYS A 179 -1.93 0.73 42.40
N PRO A 180 -3.29 0.71 42.46
CA PRO A 180 -4.03 0.82 43.73
C PRO A 180 -3.68 -0.25 44.78
N ASP A 181 -3.14 -1.37 44.35
CA ASP A 181 -2.85 -2.54 45.19
C ASP A 181 -1.36 -2.76 45.44
N ALA A 182 -0.49 -1.83 45.12
CA ALA A 182 0.92 -1.97 45.45
C ALA A 182 1.19 -1.45 46.88
N PRO A 183 1.64 -2.28 47.83
CA PRO A 183 2.02 -1.79 49.15
C PRO A 183 3.12 -0.74 48.98
N PHE A 184 3.15 0.23 49.93
CA PHE A 184 4.00 1.43 50.00
C PHE A 184 5.52 1.14 50.02
N THR A 185 5.95 -0.01 49.59
CA THR A 185 7.35 -0.36 49.39
C THR A 185 7.72 -0.06 47.96
N THR A 186 8.56 0.89 47.75
CA THR A 186 9.36 1.20 46.55
C THR A 186 10.08 -0.03 46.02
N ARG A 187 9.39 -1.06 45.59
CA ARG A 187 9.98 -2.13 44.82
C ARG A 187 10.23 -1.60 43.43
N MET A 188 11.47 -1.14 43.20
CA MET A 188 11.98 -0.91 41.85
C MET A 188 11.81 -2.21 41.05
N TRP A 189 10.76 -2.29 40.23
CA TRP A 189 10.64 -3.38 39.30
C TRP A 189 11.55 -3.13 38.10
N SER A 190 11.98 -4.18 37.46
CA SER A 190 12.75 -4.11 36.22
C SER A 190 12.13 -5.04 35.19
N TYR A 191 12.28 -4.67 33.92
CA TYR A 191 11.92 -5.52 32.80
C TYR A 191 13.13 -5.74 31.92
N LYS A 192 13.62 -6.98 31.82
CA LYS A 192 14.83 -7.35 31.07
C LYS A 192 16.02 -6.45 31.43
N ASP A 193 16.30 -6.32 32.71
CA ASP A 193 17.37 -5.50 33.30
C ASP A 193 17.22 -3.98 33.12
N ILE A 194 16.08 -3.49 32.60
CA ILE A 194 15.78 -2.09 32.50
C ILE A 194 14.96 -1.68 33.73
N PRO A 195 15.51 -0.83 34.62
CA PRO A 195 14.87 -0.49 35.89
C PRO A 195 13.71 0.50 35.71
N CYS A 196 12.73 0.44 36.61
CA CYS A 196 11.83 1.55 36.85
C CYS A 196 12.58 2.63 37.64
N LEU A 197 12.64 3.84 37.10
CA LEU A 197 13.38 4.96 37.70
C LEU A 197 12.53 5.82 38.62
N GLY A 198 11.21 5.56 38.66
CA GLY A 198 10.26 6.28 39.49
C GLY A 198 9.01 6.71 38.72
N ARG A 199 8.38 7.80 39.20
CA ARG A 199 7.14 8.38 38.64
C ARG A 199 7.41 9.62 37.79
N LEU A 200 6.36 10.17 37.18
CA LEU A 200 6.44 11.36 36.32
C LEU A 200 7.14 12.53 36.96
N GLU A 201 6.97 12.72 38.29
CA GLU A 201 7.54 13.84 39.05
C GLU A 201 9.07 13.82 39.09
N VAL A 202 9.70 12.63 39.00
CA VAL A 202 11.16 12.54 39.03
C VAL A 202 11.79 12.64 37.62
N LEU A 203 10.98 12.63 36.57
CA LEU A 203 11.48 12.64 35.17
C LEU A 203 12.33 13.88 34.86
N PRO A 204 11.97 15.12 35.27
CA PRO A 204 12.82 16.32 35.06
C PRO A 204 14.19 16.21 35.72
N SER A 205 14.28 15.63 36.93
CA SER A 205 15.54 15.42 37.65
C SER A 205 16.42 14.38 36.97
N ILE A 206 15.83 13.32 36.40
CA ILE A 206 16.55 12.30 35.64
C ILE A 206 17.11 12.89 34.34
N ILE A 207 16.35 13.72 33.64
CA ILE A 207 16.81 14.40 32.43
C ILE A 207 18.01 15.32 32.73
N LYS A 208 18.01 15.98 33.88
CA LYS A 208 19.11 16.85 34.33
C LYS A 208 20.35 16.05 34.72
N SER A 209 20.18 14.88 35.35
CA SER A 209 21.28 14.10 35.91
C SER A 209 21.87 13.09 34.94
N ARG A 210 21.13 12.67 33.90
CA ARG A 210 21.55 11.68 32.93
C ARG A 210 21.40 12.21 31.51
N GLN A 211 22.21 11.68 30.62
CA GLN A 211 22.07 11.98 29.20
C GLN A 211 20.82 11.24 28.64
N VAL A 212 19.75 11.97 28.37
CA VAL A 212 18.50 11.46 27.79
C VAL A 212 18.30 12.10 26.40
N ASP A 213 18.23 11.29 25.37
CA ASP A 213 18.02 11.78 24.00
C ASP A 213 16.53 11.80 23.62
N TRP A 214 15.79 10.81 24.15
CA TRP A 214 14.37 10.63 23.86
C TRP A 214 13.58 10.26 25.10
N VAL A 215 12.37 10.80 25.20
CA VAL A 215 11.32 10.36 26.12
C VAL A 215 10.15 9.87 25.27
N VAL A 216 9.81 8.59 25.38
CA VAL A 216 8.70 7.98 24.63
C VAL A 216 7.57 7.66 25.60
N TYR A 217 6.44 8.31 25.40
CA TYR A 217 5.21 8.09 26.14
C TYR A 217 4.39 6.98 25.49
N THR A 218 4.14 5.91 26.26
CA THR A 218 3.27 4.81 25.83
C THR A 218 1.89 5.02 26.42
N LEU A 219 0.92 5.35 25.58
CA LEU A 219 -0.41 5.75 26.06
C LEU A 219 -1.39 4.58 26.05
N ASP A 220 -1.95 4.30 27.24
CA ASP A 220 -3.23 3.59 27.35
C ASP A 220 -4.40 4.58 27.27
N LYS A 221 -5.56 4.12 26.86
CA LYS A 221 -6.75 4.92 26.49
C LYS A 221 -7.23 5.97 27.52
N GLY A 222 -6.71 6.00 28.73
CA GLY A 222 -7.16 6.91 29.82
C GLY A 222 -6.09 7.87 30.35
N ASN A 223 -4.89 7.90 29.80
CA ASN A 223 -3.76 8.55 30.46
C ASN A 223 -3.25 9.85 29.79
N VAL A 224 -3.90 10.34 28.74
CA VAL A 224 -3.41 11.53 27.98
C VAL A 224 -3.31 12.77 28.86
N GLY A 225 -4.35 13.09 29.63
CA GLY A 225 -4.33 14.26 30.52
C GLY A 225 -3.30 14.21 31.66
N LEU A 226 -2.88 12.99 32.05
CA LEU A 226 -1.90 12.81 33.12
C LEU A 226 -0.45 13.08 32.71
N ILE A 227 -0.17 13.01 31.40
CA ILE A 227 1.18 13.18 30.88
C ILE A 227 1.44 14.57 30.32
N GLU A 228 0.39 15.40 30.16
CA GLU A 228 0.48 16.70 29.47
C GLU A 228 1.54 17.60 30.06
N GLU A 229 1.52 17.82 31.39
CA GLU A 229 2.48 18.66 32.10
C GLU A 229 3.92 18.12 31.95
N SER A 230 4.09 16.81 32.10
CA SER A 230 5.38 16.15 31.94
C SER A 230 5.90 16.24 30.49
N PHE A 231 5.01 16.11 29.50
CA PHE A 231 5.36 16.25 28.09
C PHE A 231 5.85 17.66 27.76
N ILE A 232 5.12 18.68 28.23
CA ILE A 232 5.48 20.09 28.07
C ILE A 232 6.82 20.38 28.74
N THR A 233 7.03 19.90 29.97
CA THR A 233 8.28 20.05 30.70
C THR A 233 9.47 19.46 29.97
N CYS A 234 9.34 18.22 29.44
CA CYS A 234 10.40 17.58 28.65
C CYS A 234 10.72 18.38 27.38
N HIS A 235 9.69 18.94 26.74
CA HIS A 235 9.87 19.78 25.55
C HIS A 235 10.60 21.07 25.86
N GLN A 236 10.22 21.75 26.95
CA GLN A 236 10.91 22.98 27.46
C GLN A 236 12.38 22.71 27.82
N MET A 237 12.68 21.47 28.28
CA MET A 237 14.05 21.05 28.59
C MET A 237 14.86 20.66 27.33
N GLY A 238 14.28 20.76 26.13
CA GLY A 238 14.95 20.45 24.86
C GLY A 238 15.12 18.95 24.60
N THR A 239 14.44 18.08 25.37
CA THR A 239 14.47 16.62 25.15
C THR A 239 13.46 16.24 24.09
N LYS A 240 13.86 15.39 23.12
CA LYS A 240 12.94 14.91 22.11
C LYS A 240 11.86 14.03 22.73
N THR A 241 10.61 14.38 22.52
CA THR A 241 9.45 13.65 23.01
C THR A 241 8.71 12.96 21.88
N ALA A 242 8.24 11.75 22.12
CA ALA A 242 7.43 11.00 21.15
C ALA A 242 6.26 10.30 21.87
N LEU A 243 5.13 10.21 21.17
CA LEU A 243 3.96 9.46 21.60
C LEU A 243 3.91 8.15 20.84
N LEU A 244 3.94 7.03 21.55
CA LEU A 244 3.65 5.72 20.98
C LEU A 244 2.14 5.48 21.07
N THR A 245 1.44 5.76 19.97
CA THR A 245 -0.02 5.70 19.92
C THR A 245 -0.47 4.44 19.21
N ASP A 246 -0.94 3.45 19.96
CA ASP A 246 -1.74 2.34 19.44
C ASP A 246 -3.12 2.34 20.11
N ILE A 247 -3.86 3.44 19.88
CA ILE A 247 -5.13 3.72 20.55
C ILE A 247 -6.16 2.64 20.23
N PHE A 248 -6.11 2.08 19.01
CA PHE A 248 -7.03 1.05 18.55
C PHE A 248 -6.27 -0.14 17.94
N PRO A 249 -5.63 -1.02 18.75
CA PRO A 249 -4.82 -2.13 18.25
C PRO A 249 -5.65 -3.19 17.50
N SER A 250 -6.94 -3.31 17.82
CA SER A 250 -7.87 -4.25 17.16
C SER A 250 -8.31 -3.76 15.76
N VAL A 251 -8.08 -2.50 15.43
CA VAL A 251 -8.47 -1.93 14.12
C VAL A 251 -7.39 -2.23 13.09
N LYS A 252 -7.62 -3.26 12.27
CA LYS A 252 -6.78 -3.60 11.13
C LYS A 252 -7.02 -2.60 10.00
N SER A 253 -6.45 -1.42 10.11
CA SER A 253 -6.49 -0.37 9.07
C SER A 253 -5.13 0.29 8.92
N ARG A 254 -4.92 0.93 7.78
CA ARG A 254 -3.69 1.69 7.56
C ARG A 254 -3.76 2.99 8.32
N ARG A 255 -2.68 3.30 9.03
CA ARG A 255 -2.55 4.53 9.81
C ARG A 255 -1.74 5.52 9.00
N LYS A 256 -2.27 6.73 8.85
CA LYS A 256 -1.61 7.87 8.21
C LYS A 256 -1.72 9.08 9.13
N THR A 257 -0.68 9.87 9.15
CA THR A 257 -0.71 11.19 9.80
C THR A 257 -0.97 12.25 8.74
N TYR A 258 -1.92 13.12 9.00
CA TYR A 258 -2.20 14.32 8.22
C TYR A 258 -2.10 15.54 9.11
N GLU A 259 -1.55 16.59 8.57
CA GLU A 259 -1.53 17.91 9.19
C GLU A 259 -2.63 18.74 8.52
N PHE A 260 -3.54 19.29 9.32
CA PHE A 260 -4.64 20.13 8.85
C PHE A 260 -4.80 21.31 9.80
N MET A 261 -4.59 22.53 9.31
CA MET A 261 -4.63 23.76 10.11
C MET A 261 -3.85 23.63 11.45
N ASP A 262 -2.57 23.23 11.39
CA ASP A 262 -1.69 23.02 12.55
C ASP A 262 -2.11 21.90 13.52
N HIS A 263 -3.14 21.12 13.17
CA HIS A 263 -3.56 19.94 13.94
C HIS A 263 -3.08 18.65 13.29
N LEU A 264 -2.41 17.80 14.08
CA LEU A 264 -1.99 16.47 13.64
C LEU A 264 -3.16 15.48 13.77
N MET A 265 -3.66 14.98 12.63
CA MET A 265 -4.70 13.97 12.59
C MET A 265 -4.11 12.58 12.33
N LEU A 266 -4.45 11.60 13.18
CA LEU A 266 -4.19 10.20 12.93
C LEU A 266 -5.40 9.57 12.23
N VAL A 267 -5.27 9.32 10.94
CA VAL A 267 -6.35 8.76 10.11
C VAL A 267 -6.21 7.25 9.98
N TYR A 268 -7.28 6.53 10.30
CA TYR A 268 -7.43 5.09 10.10
C TYR A 268 -8.18 4.85 8.78
N ASP A 269 -7.45 4.46 7.74
CA ASP A 269 -7.99 4.25 6.39
C ASP A 269 -8.27 2.75 6.18
N PRO A 270 -9.56 2.32 6.07
CA PRO A 270 -9.92 0.92 5.85
C PRO A 270 -9.71 0.46 4.40
N GLY A 271 -9.45 1.38 3.48
CA GLY A 271 -9.29 1.12 2.05
C GLY A 271 -7.87 0.68 1.65
N PRO A 272 -7.63 0.40 0.37
CA PRO A 272 -6.31 0.13 -0.18
C PRO A 272 -5.42 1.38 -0.13
N PRO A 273 -4.08 1.25 -0.30
CA PRO A 273 -3.19 2.41 -0.29
C PRO A 273 -3.58 3.39 -1.39
N GLN A 274 -3.91 4.62 -0.99
CA GLN A 274 -4.10 5.72 -1.93
C GLN A 274 -2.71 6.19 -2.41
N ASN A 275 -2.21 5.56 -3.45
CA ASN A 275 -0.93 5.87 -4.07
C ASN A 275 -1.10 5.93 -5.59
N ILE A 276 -0.02 6.23 -6.29
CA ILE A 276 0.02 6.29 -7.75
C ILE A 276 -0.51 5.00 -8.42
N SER A 277 -0.42 3.85 -7.73
CA SER A 277 -0.92 2.57 -8.26
C SER A 277 -2.44 2.56 -8.44
N LEU A 278 -3.22 3.26 -7.58
CA LEU A 278 -4.67 3.41 -7.78
C LEU A 278 -5.01 4.31 -8.96
N LEU A 279 -4.19 5.33 -9.23
CA LEU A 279 -4.35 6.17 -10.42
C LEU A 279 -4.05 5.35 -11.69
N ILE A 280 -2.94 4.60 -11.69
CA ILE A 280 -2.57 3.70 -12.78
C ILE A 280 -3.69 2.67 -13.00
N LYS A 281 -4.22 2.05 -11.93
CA LYS A 281 -5.37 1.14 -12.02
C LYS A 281 -6.57 1.82 -12.70
N GLY A 282 -6.94 3.01 -12.23
CA GLY A 282 -8.09 3.73 -12.76
C GLY A 282 -7.94 4.11 -14.24
N LEU A 283 -6.72 4.40 -14.69
CA LEU A 283 -6.42 4.67 -16.10
C LEU A 283 -6.46 3.37 -16.93
N PHE A 284 -5.79 2.33 -16.44
CA PHE A 284 -5.77 1.01 -17.08
C PHE A 284 -7.18 0.45 -17.25
N ASP A 285 -8.03 0.50 -16.19
CA ASP A 285 -9.42 0.04 -16.24
C ASP A 285 -10.21 0.73 -17.36
N ARG A 286 -10.08 2.05 -17.50
CA ARG A 286 -10.79 2.81 -18.54
C ARG A 286 -10.28 2.51 -19.94
N ILE A 287 -8.96 2.46 -20.12
CA ILE A 287 -8.35 2.14 -21.43
C ILE A 287 -8.77 0.73 -21.85
N ALA A 288 -8.62 -0.24 -20.96
CA ALA A 288 -8.98 -1.63 -21.25
C ALA A 288 -10.49 -1.81 -21.51
N ALA A 289 -11.35 -1.07 -20.76
CA ALA A 289 -12.79 -1.07 -21.00
C ALA A 289 -13.14 -0.44 -22.36
N GLY A 290 -12.48 0.65 -22.76
CA GLY A 290 -12.66 1.29 -24.06
C GLY A 290 -12.28 0.37 -25.21
N ILE A 291 -11.11 -0.26 -25.12
CA ILE A 291 -10.64 -1.25 -26.08
C ILE A 291 -11.61 -2.44 -26.13
N GLY A 292 -12.01 -2.96 -24.97
CA GLY A 292 -12.95 -4.08 -24.86
C GLY A 292 -14.30 -3.76 -25.49
N LEU A 293 -14.85 -2.57 -25.27
CA LEU A 293 -16.10 -2.12 -25.89
C LEU A 293 -15.95 -2.04 -27.42
N THR A 294 -14.86 -1.50 -27.94
CA THR A 294 -14.63 -1.38 -29.38
C THR A 294 -14.54 -2.76 -30.04
N ILE A 295 -13.75 -3.67 -29.45
CA ILE A 295 -13.57 -5.03 -30.00
C ILE A 295 -14.87 -5.85 -29.90
N MET A 296 -15.60 -5.73 -28.79
CA MET A 296 -16.83 -6.49 -28.56
C MET A 296 -18.08 -5.84 -29.16
N ALA A 297 -17.99 -4.61 -29.70
CA ALA A 297 -19.14 -3.91 -30.28
C ALA A 297 -19.94 -4.74 -31.31
N PRO A 298 -19.32 -5.41 -32.32
CA PRO A 298 -20.08 -6.22 -33.27
C PRO A 298 -20.78 -7.40 -32.58
N VAL A 299 -20.16 -8.06 -31.62
CA VAL A 299 -20.77 -9.14 -30.85
C VAL A 299 -21.93 -8.62 -29.99
N MET A 300 -21.75 -7.47 -29.36
CA MET A 300 -22.80 -6.81 -28.56
C MET A 300 -24.01 -6.42 -29.43
N LEU A 301 -23.80 -5.97 -30.66
CA LEU A 301 -24.88 -5.67 -31.62
C LEU A 301 -25.65 -6.93 -32.01
N LEU A 302 -24.96 -8.04 -32.28
CA LEU A 302 -25.57 -9.33 -32.57
C LEU A 302 -26.42 -9.83 -31.39
N ILE A 303 -25.89 -9.74 -30.15
CA ILE A 303 -26.63 -10.08 -28.94
C ILE A 303 -27.86 -9.19 -28.78
N ALA A 304 -27.72 -7.88 -28.99
CA ALA A 304 -28.82 -6.94 -28.92
C ALA A 304 -29.96 -7.28 -29.91
N ALA A 305 -29.61 -7.58 -31.17
CA ALA A 305 -30.52 -8.02 -32.19
C ALA A 305 -31.23 -9.33 -31.79
N ALA A 306 -30.47 -10.32 -31.32
CA ALA A 306 -31.02 -11.61 -30.89
C ALA A 306 -32.02 -11.47 -29.74
N ILE A 307 -31.71 -10.62 -28.72
CA ILE A 307 -32.65 -10.32 -27.61
C ILE A 307 -33.91 -9.65 -28.14
N LYS A 308 -33.78 -8.68 -29.05
CA LYS A 308 -34.93 -7.92 -29.59
C LYS A 308 -35.87 -8.78 -30.44
N LEU A 309 -35.31 -9.72 -31.20
CA LEU A 309 -36.05 -10.66 -32.06
C LEU A 309 -36.77 -11.75 -31.26
N THR A 310 -36.19 -12.16 -30.12
CA THR A 310 -36.71 -13.32 -29.36
C THR A 310 -37.57 -12.97 -28.17
N SER A 311 -37.58 -11.71 -27.71
CA SER A 311 -38.40 -11.30 -26.57
C SER A 311 -38.83 -9.83 -26.64
N LYS A 312 -40.08 -9.53 -26.31
CA LYS A 312 -40.64 -8.16 -26.25
C LYS A 312 -39.97 -7.37 -25.10
N GLY A 313 -39.62 -6.09 -25.36
CA GLY A 313 -39.12 -5.19 -24.33
C GLY A 313 -37.68 -4.63 -24.62
N PRO A 314 -37.02 -3.96 -23.65
CA PRO A 314 -35.70 -3.34 -23.84
C PRO A 314 -34.58 -4.39 -23.94
N VAL A 315 -33.53 -4.07 -24.68
CA VAL A 315 -32.35 -4.91 -24.84
C VAL A 315 -31.51 -4.95 -23.56
N PHE A 316 -31.38 -3.79 -22.92
CA PHE A 316 -30.60 -3.64 -21.69
C PHE A 316 -31.49 -3.73 -20.46
N PHE A 317 -30.98 -4.43 -19.45
CA PHE A 317 -31.50 -4.40 -18.10
C PHE A 317 -30.68 -3.40 -17.28
N LYS A 318 -31.36 -2.51 -16.58
CA LYS A 318 -30.77 -1.48 -15.73
C LYS A 318 -31.13 -1.78 -14.28
N GLN A 319 -30.15 -1.85 -13.41
CA GLN A 319 -30.36 -2.13 -11.99
C GLN A 319 -29.54 -1.19 -11.12
N GLU A 320 -30.16 -0.58 -10.14
CA GLU A 320 -29.47 0.23 -9.16
C GLU A 320 -28.59 -0.66 -8.25
N ARG A 321 -27.36 -0.29 -8.08
CA ARG A 321 -26.35 -0.97 -7.25
C ARG A 321 -25.61 0.04 -6.39
N ILE A 322 -24.99 -0.48 -5.31
CA ILE A 322 -24.17 0.31 -4.41
C ILE A 322 -22.70 0.14 -4.78
N GLY A 323 -22.03 1.27 -4.96
CA GLY A 323 -20.61 1.36 -5.31
C GLY A 323 -19.74 1.92 -4.19
N LEU A 324 -18.63 2.56 -4.57
CA LEU A 324 -17.64 3.15 -3.67
C LEU A 324 -18.30 4.09 -2.65
N ASN A 325 -17.98 3.89 -1.38
CA ASN A 325 -18.47 4.69 -0.24
C ASN A 325 -20.00 4.79 -0.16
N GLY A 326 -20.71 3.78 -0.67
CA GLY A 326 -22.18 3.76 -0.64
C GLY A 326 -22.86 4.53 -1.76
N LYS A 327 -22.11 5.07 -2.74
CA LYS A 327 -22.68 5.80 -3.89
C LYS A 327 -23.52 4.86 -4.75
N ARG A 328 -24.75 5.25 -5.04
CA ARG A 328 -25.62 4.51 -5.95
C ARG A 328 -25.22 4.75 -7.40
N PHE A 329 -25.28 3.71 -8.21
CA PHE A 329 -25.07 3.80 -9.65
C PHE A 329 -25.96 2.80 -10.41
N THR A 330 -26.23 3.07 -11.68
CA THR A 330 -27.00 2.18 -12.55
C THR A 330 -26.07 1.21 -13.25
N MET A 331 -26.14 -0.07 -12.86
CA MET A 331 -25.43 -1.16 -13.52
C MET A 331 -26.16 -1.59 -14.80
N LEU A 332 -25.41 -1.77 -15.87
CA LEU A 332 -25.93 -2.18 -17.19
C LEU A 332 -25.65 -3.65 -17.43
N LYS A 333 -26.68 -4.40 -17.88
CA LYS A 333 -26.56 -5.79 -18.37
C LYS A 333 -27.40 -5.98 -19.62
N PHE A 334 -27.13 -7.01 -20.38
CA PHE A 334 -28.12 -7.51 -21.34
C PHE A 334 -29.28 -8.19 -20.59
N ARG A 335 -30.50 -8.00 -21.09
CA ARG A 335 -31.66 -8.65 -20.51
C ARG A 335 -31.64 -10.15 -20.79
N THR A 336 -31.64 -10.92 -19.71
CA THR A 336 -31.63 -12.40 -19.74
C THR A 336 -32.92 -13.02 -19.21
N MET A 337 -33.84 -12.19 -18.67
CA MET A 337 -35.06 -12.62 -18.04
C MET A 337 -36.28 -12.04 -18.79
N VAL A 338 -37.44 -12.64 -18.55
CA VAL A 338 -38.76 -12.15 -19.04
C VAL A 338 -39.10 -10.77 -18.47
N PRO A 339 -39.96 -9.95 -19.16
CA PRO A 339 -40.24 -8.58 -18.73
C PRO A 339 -40.75 -8.44 -17.28
N ASP A 340 -41.59 -9.39 -16.82
CA ASP A 340 -42.18 -9.38 -15.48
C ASP A 340 -41.42 -10.18 -14.41
N ALA A 341 -40.13 -10.40 -14.62
CA ALA A 341 -39.26 -11.22 -13.75
C ALA A 341 -39.23 -10.73 -12.28
N ASP A 342 -39.32 -9.42 -12.05
CA ASP A 342 -39.30 -8.84 -10.68
C ASP A 342 -40.61 -9.17 -9.93
N LYS A 343 -41.76 -9.19 -10.59
CA LYS A 343 -43.05 -9.59 -9.98
C LYS A 343 -43.03 -11.06 -9.58
N LEU A 344 -42.39 -11.90 -10.40
CA LEU A 344 -42.24 -13.33 -10.13
C LEU A 344 -41.22 -13.66 -9.04
N LYS A 345 -40.36 -12.72 -8.67
CA LYS A 345 -39.35 -12.93 -7.61
C LYS A 345 -40.01 -13.25 -6.27
N ALA A 346 -41.07 -12.57 -5.92
CA ALA A 346 -41.77 -12.76 -4.64
C ALA A 346 -42.28 -14.21 -4.44
N SER A 347 -42.81 -14.82 -5.50
CA SER A 347 -43.30 -16.22 -5.46
C SER A 347 -42.22 -17.29 -5.49
N LEU A 348 -40.96 -16.88 -5.64
CA LEU A 348 -39.79 -17.79 -5.75
C LEU A 348 -38.87 -17.67 -4.55
N LEU A 349 -39.16 -16.86 -3.54
CA LEU A 349 -38.31 -16.63 -2.37
C LEU A 349 -37.99 -17.93 -1.62
N ASP A 350 -38.97 -18.83 -1.49
CA ASP A 350 -38.81 -20.13 -0.80
C ASP A 350 -37.84 -21.08 -1.51
N LYS A 351 -37.52 -20.82 -2.78
CA LYS A 351 -36.55 -21.60 -3.59
C LYS A 351 -35.15 -21.05 -3.58
N ASN A 352 -34.85 -20.09 -2.71
CA ASN A 352 -33.51 -19.53 -2.62
C ASN A 352 -32.49 -20.55 -2.12
N GLU A 353 -31.44 -20.79 -2.89
CA GLU A 353 -30.36 -21.73 -2.60
C GLU A 353 -29.15 -21.09 -1.94
N MET A 354 -29.13 -19.76 -1.79
CA MET A 354 -27.99 -19.03 -1.25
C MET A 354 -28.26 -18.62 0.20
N SER A 355 -27.25 -18.74 1.05
CA SER A 355 -27.25 -18.16 2.40
C SER A 355 -27.12 -16.64 2.36
N GLY A 356 -27.61 -15.96 3.42
CA GLY A 356 -27.55 -14.51 3.54
C GLY A 356 -28.54 -13.75 2.65
N PRO A 357 -28.32 -12.44 2.41
CA PRO A 357 -29.31 -11.57 1.75
C PRO A 357 -29.36 -11.72 0.22
N VAL A 358 -28.53 -12.59 -0.36
CA VAL A 358 -28.44 -12.76 -1.82
C VAL A 358 -29.43 -13.80 -2.29
N PHE A 359 -30.25 -13.43 -3.29
CA PHE A 359 -31.22 -14.33 -3.90
C PHE A 359 -30.64 -15.04 -5.12
N LYS A 360 -30.73 -16.39 -5.15
CA LYS A 360 -30.25 -17.22 -6.24
C LYS A 360 -30.97 -18.55 -6.33
N ILE A 361 -31.34 -18.94 -7.54
CA ILE A 361 -31.97 -20.22 -7.88
C ILE A 361 -31.17 -20.85 -9.04
N LYS A 362 -30.92 -22.15 -8.98
CA LYS A 362 -30.12 -22.89 -9.98
C LYS A 362 -30.80 -22.94 -11.35
N ASP A 363 -32.09 -23.29 -11.38
CA ASP A 363 -32.91 -23.34 -12.58
C ASP A 363 -34.03 -22.30 -12.49
N ASP A 364 -33.65 -21.02 -12.63
CA ASP A 364 -34.56 -19.90 -12.50
C ASP A 364 -35.53 -19.85 -13.70
N PRO A 365 -36.86 -20.09 -13.51
CA PRO A 365 -37.85 -20.14 -14.59
C PRO A 365 -38.04 -18.82 -15.32
N ARG A 366 -37.53 -17.72 -14.77
CA ARG A 366 -37.62 -16.37 -15.36
C ARG A 366 -36.62 -16.17 -16.50
N ILE A 367 -35.64 -17.06 -16.66
CA ILE A 367 -34.55 -16.92 -17.64
C ILE A 367 -35.05 -17.34 -19.03
N THR A 368 -34.87 -16.48 -20.04
CA THR A 368 -35.15 -16.78 -21.44
C THR A 368 -34.16 -17.78 -22.03
N LYS A 369 -34.51 -18.47 -23.14
CA LYS A 369 -33.60 -19.41 -23.84
C LYS A 369 -32.28 -18.76 -24.22
N ILE A 370 -32.30 -17.53 -24.78
CA ILE A 370 -31.10 -16.73 -25.07
C ILE A 370 -30.43 -16.29 -23.79
N GLY A 371 -31.17 -15.89 -22.76
CA GLY A 371 -30.64 -15.53 -21.47
C GLY A 371 -29.80 -16.64 -20.83
N LYS A 372 -30.20 -17.91 -21.01
CA LYS A 372 -29.45 -19.05 -20.52
C LYS A 372 -28.08 -19.17 -21.20
N LEU A 373 -28.01 -18.95 -22.52
CA LEU A 373 -26.74 -18.91 -23.24
C LEU A 373 -25.85 -17.75 -22.81
N LEU A 374 -26.43 -16.53 -22.69
CA LEU A 374 -25.68 -15.33 -22.30
C LEU A 374 -25.10 -15.46 -20.87
N ARG A 375 -25.85 -16.02 -19.94
CA ARG A 375 -25.34 -16.27 -18.57
C ARG A 375 -24.25 -17.33 -18.54
N LYS A 376 -24.40 -18.41 -19.31
CA LYS A 376 -23.38 -19.46 -19.42
C LYS A 376 -22.04 -18.91 -19.93
N THR A 377 -22.07 -17.96 -20.85
CA THR A 377 -20.90 -17.32 -21.43
C THR A 377 -20.48 -16.04 -20.70
N SER A 378 -21.26 -15.60 -19.69
CA SER A 378 -21.10 -14.29 -19.01
C SER A 378 -21.20 -13.09 -19.97
N ALA A 379 -21.71 -13.29 -21.19
CA ALA A 379 -21.84 -12.23 -22.18
C ALA A 379 -22.93 -11.20 -21.80
N ASP A 380 -23.85 -11.56 -20.91
CA ASP A 380 -24.84 -10.63 -20.34
C ASP A 380 -24.17 -9.49 -19.55
N GLU A 381 -22.95 -9.65 -19.09
CA GLU A 381 -22.21 -8.65 -18.30
C GLU A 381 -21.36 -7.69 -19.15
N LEU A 382 -21.22 -7.92 -20.47
CA LEU A 382 -20.43 -7.04 -21.35
C LEU A 382 -20.83 -5.56 -21.28
N PRO A 383 -22.12 -5.16 -21.16
CA PRO A 383 -22.49 -3.76 -21.03
C PRO A 383 -21.94 -3.07 -19.78
N GLN A 384 -21.51 -3.81 -18.75
CA GLN A 384 -20.86 -3.22 -17.57
C GLN A 384 -19.51 -2.57 -17.88
N LEU A 385 -18.88 -2.88 -19.03
CA LEU A 385 -17.68 -2.16 -19.50
C LEU A 385 -17.96 -0.65 -19.65
N VAL A 386 -19.20 -0.26 -19.96
CA VAL A 386 -19.61 1.17 -19.95
C VAL A 386 -19.56 1.76 -18.53
N ASN A 387 -19.94 0.98 -17.50
CA ASN A 387 -19.82 1.42 -16.11
C ASN A 387 -18.34 1.55 -15.68
N VAL A 388 -17.46 0.67 -16.18
CA VAL A 388 -16.03 0.78 -15.94
C VAL A 388 -15.45 2.04 -16.61
N LEU A 389 -15.82 2.30 -17.86
CA LEU A 389 -15.39 3.49 -18.59
C LEU A 389 -15.82 4.79 -17.90
N LYS A 390 -17.06 4.83 -17.38
CA LYS A 390 -17.57 5.95 -16.58
C LYS A 390 -16.88 6.10 -15.23
N GLY A 391 -16.24 5.04 -14.70
CA GLY A 391 -15.58 5.01 -13.41
C GLY A 391 -16.49 4.66 -12.23
N ASP A 392 -17.71 4.22 -12.47
CA ASP A 392 -18.61 3.68 -11.44
C ASP A 392 -18.13 2.30 -10.95
N MET A 393 -17.50 1.54 -11.87
CA MET A 393 -16.93 0.22 -11.64
C MET A 393 -15.45 0.19 -12.02
N SER A 394 -14.80 -0.91 -11.66
CA SER A 394 -13.45 -1.31 -12.04
C SER A 394 -13.53 -2.64 -12.78
N LEU A 395 -12.49 -3.02 -13.53
CA LEU A 395 -12.40 -4.37 -14.10
C LEU A 395 -12.31 -5.43 -12.99
N VAL A 396 -11.52 -5.15 -11.93
CA VAL A 396 -11.34 -6.06 -10.79
C VAL A 396 -11.75 -5.37 -9.49
N GLY A 397 -12.62 -6.00 -8.71
CA GLY A 397 -13.08 -5.49 -7.42
C GLY A 397 -14.24 -6.33 -6.87
N PRO A 398 -14.70 -6.09 -5.64
CA PRO A 398 -15.85 -6.76 -5.07
C PRO A 398 -17.12 -6.61 -5.94
N ARG A 399 -17.96 -7.64 -5.96
CA ARG A 399 -19.24 -7.53 -6.70
C ARG A 399 -20.10 -6.41 -6.14
N PRO A 400 -20.74 -5.57 -7.00
CA PRO A 400 -21.65 -4.52 -6.56
C PRO A 400 -22.92 -5.11 -5.93
N PRO A 401 -23.19 -4.82 -4.64
CA PRO A 401 -24.40 -5.29 -3.96
C PRO A 401 -25.63 -4.46 -4.30
N LEU A 402 -26.83 -5.03 -4.04
CA LEU A 402 -28.10 -4.30 -4.02
C LEU A 402 -28.21 -3.45 -2.74
N ALA A 403 -29.02 -2.40 -2.76
CA ALA A 403 -29.30 -1.60 -1.57
C ALA A 403 -29.92 -2.45 -0.44
N GLU A 404 -30.83 -3.36 -0.78
CA GLU A 404 -31.44 -4.30 0.15
C GLU A 404 -30.44 -5.24 0.80
N GLU A 405 -29.45 -5.72 0.04
CA GLU A 405 -28.35 -6.55 0.56
C GLU A 405 -27.48 -5.76 1.55
N VAL A 406 -27.12 -4.51 1.21
CA VAL A 406 -26.30 -3.64 2.05
C VAL A 406 -26.98 -3.29 3.38
N ASN A 407 -28.30 -3.17 3.39
CA ASN A 407 -29.06 -2.89 4.62
C ASN A 407 -28.98 -4.06 5.63
N GLN A 408 -28.75 -5.27 5.14
CA GLN A 408 -28.62 -6.48 5.96
C GLN A 408 -27.17 -6.86 6.28
N PHE A 409 -26.19 -6.07 5.81
CA PHE A 409 -24.78 -6.34 6.06
C PHE A 409 -24.40 -6.02 7.51
N ASP A 410 -23.64 -6.92 8.11
CA ASP A 410 -22.92 -6.65 9.33
C ASP A 410 -21.90 -5.50 9.12
N PRO A 411 -21.51 -4.78 10.19
CA PRO A 411 -20.57 -3.67 10.09
C PRO A 411 -19.26 -4.02 9.36
N TRP A 412 -18.71 -5.23 9.59
CA TRP A 412 -17.48 -5.67 8.96
C TRP A 412 -17.64 -5.95 7.46
N GLN A 413 -18.81 -6.40 7.01
CA GLN A 413 -19.13 -6.68 5.60
C GLN A 413 -19.24 -5.39 4.79
N ARG A 414 -19.73 -4.30 5.42
CA ARG A 414 -19.85 -2.99 4.75
C ARG A 414 -18.50 -2.42 4.30
N ARG A 415 -17.39 -2.91 4.86
CA ARG A 415 -16.04 -2.52 4.45
C ARG A 415 -15.75 -2.83 2.96
N LYS A 416 -16.45 -3.78 2.34
CA LYS A 416 -16.34 -4.02 0.89
C LYS A 416 -16.67 -2.79 0.02
N LEU A 417 -17.46 -1.84 0.55
CA LEU A 417 -17.79 -0.60 -0.13
C LEU A 417 -16.66 0.44 -0.10
N SER A 418 -15.53 0.17 0.56
CA SER A 418 -14.35 1.08 0.58
C SER A 418 -13.55 1.08 -0.73
N VAL A 419 -13.95 0.29 -1.71
CA VAL A 419 -13.34 0.21 -3.05
C VAL A 419 -14.41 0.24 -4.14
N ARG A 420 -14.00 0.57 -5.38
CA ARG A 420 -14.91 0.44 -6.52
C ARG A 420 -15.28 -1.02 -6.74
N PRO A 421 -16.57 -1.32 -7.00
CA PRO A 421 -16.98 -2.67 -7.37
C PRO A 421 -16.37 -3.09 -8.71
N GLY A 422 -16.15 -4.37 -8.90
CA GLY A 422 -15.53 -4.94 -10.08
C GLY A 422 -16.49 -5.67 -11.00
N LEU A 423 -16.08 -5.79 -12.28
CA LEU A 423 -16.66 -6.70 -13.26
C LEU A 423 -16.32 -8.16 -12.93
N THR A 424 -15.08 -8.40 -12.48
CA THR A 424 -14.61 -9.67 -11.93
C THR A 424 -14.03 -9.51 -10.54
N CYS A 425 -14.00 -10.58 -9.76
CA CYS A 425 -13.57 -10.57 -8.37
C CYS A 425 -12.91 -11.88 -7.94
N LEU A 426 -12.26 -11.86 -6.77
CA LEU A 426 -11.46 -12.96 -6.27
C LEU A 426 -12.27 -14.26 -6.11
N TRP A 427 -13.48 -14.20 -5.53
CA TRP A 427 -14.34 -15.36 -5.34
C TRP A 427 -14.85 -15.96 -6.66
N GLN A 428 -15.07 -15.14 -7.70
CA GLN A 428 -15.48 -15.62 -9.03
C GLN A 428 -14.41 -16.50 -9.69
N VAL A 429 -13.13 -16.28 -9.41
CA VAL A 429 -12.02 -17.07 -9.97
C VAL A 429 -11.57 -18.21 -9.06
N ARG A 430 -12.00 -18.27 -7.78
CA ARG A 430 -11.65 -19.33 -6.83
C ARG A 430 -12.71 -20.43 -6.69
N GLY A 431 -13.99 -20.15 -6.88
CA GLY A 431 -15.00 -21.18 -6.67
C GLY A 431 -16.42 -20.85 -7.13
N ARG A 432 -16.68 -19.60 -7.56
CA ARG A 432 -17.98 -19.11 -8.03
C ARG A 432 -19.16 -19.52 -7.12
N ASN A 433 -20.00 -20.45 -7.59
CA ASN A 433 -21.30 -20.78 -6.96
C ASN A 433 -21.21 -21.73 -5.76
N ASN A 434 -20.05 -22.30 -5.46
CA ASN A 434 -19.87 -23.26 -4.38
C ASN A 434 -19.35 -22.59 -3.08
N ILE A 435 -19.40 -21.27 -3.02
CA ILE A 435 -18.86 -20.49 -1.89
C ILE A 435 -20.03 -19.93 -1.09
N ASP A 436 -20.01 -20.13 0.22
CA ASP A 436 -20.96 -19.54 1.16
C ASP A 436 -20.85 -18.00 1.21
N PHE A 437 -21.94 -17.32 1.56
CA PHE A 437 -21.98 -15.86 1.63
C PHE A 437 -20.93 -15.27 2.58
N GLN A 438 -20.69 -15.89 3.73
CA GLN A 438 -19.69 -15.44 4.69
C GLN A 438 -18.27 -15.56 4.14
N GLU A 439 -17.98 -16.67 3.47
CA GLU A 439 -16.67 -16.89 2.85
C GLU A 439 -16.45 -15.94 1.66
N TRP A 440 -17.49 -15.71 0.86
CA TRP A 440 -17.44 -14.69 -0.19
C TRP A 440 -17.10 -13.31 0.37
N MET A 441 -17.75 -12.86 1.47
CA MET A 441 -17.45 -11.58 2.11
C MET A 441 -16.00 -11.51 2.61
N LYS A 442 -15.48 -12.60 3.18
CA LYS A 442 -14.06 -12.68 3.59
C LYS A 442 -13.12 -12.55 2.40
N MET A 443 -13.42 -13.17 1.26
CA MET A 443 -12.62 -13.02 0.04
C MET A 443 -12.66 -11.61 -0.54
N ASP A 444 -13.80 -10.92 -0.47
CA ASP A 444 -13.89 -9.51 -0.87
C ASP A 444 -12.99 -8.63 0.02
N LEU A 445 -12.92 -8.90 1.33
CA LEU A 445 -12.02 -8.19 2.25
C LEU A 445 -10.55 -8.61 2.07
N GLU A 446 -10.27 -9.89 1.80
CA GLU A 446 -8.93 -10.38 1.44
C GLU A 446 -8.36 -9.62 0.23
N TYR A 447 -9.20 -9.39 -0.79
CA TYR A 447 -8.82 -8.58 -1.93
C TYR A 447 -8.44 -7.15 -1.54
N ILE A 448 -9.23 -6.49 -0.68
CA ILE A 448 -8.98 -5.11 -0.25
C ILE A 448 -7.69 -5.02 0.57
N ASP A 449 -7.48 -5.97 1.48
CA ASP A 449 -6.31 -5.99 2.38
C ASP A 449 -4.99 -6.23 1.63
N ASN A 450 -5.03 -7.09 0.61
CA ASN A 450 -3.86 -7.52 -0.16
C ASN A 450 -3.80 -6.90 -1.57
N TRP A 451 -4.59 -5.85 -1.81
CA TRP A 451 -4.68 -5.25 -3.14
C TRP A 451 -3.31 -4.80 -3.67
N SER A 452 -3.06 -5.15 -4.93
CA SER A 452 -1.93 -4.71 -5.73
C SER A 452 -2.29 -4.82 -7.22
N LEU A 453 -1.61 -4.05 -8.08
CA LEU A 453 -1.78 -4.18 -9.53
C LEU A 453 -1.51 -5.61 -10.03
N TRP A 454 -0.55 -6.30 -9.39
CA TRP A 454 -0.25 -7.69 -9.71
C TRP A 454 -1.40 -8.64 -9.36
N LEU A 455 -2.09 -8.40 -8.23
CA LEU A 455 -3.27 -9.18 -7.85
C LEU A 455 -4.40 -8.98 -8.88
N ASP A 456 -4.63 -7.75 -9.33
CA ASP A 456 -5.61 -7.45 -10.37
C ASP A 456 -5.29 -8.20 -11.67
N PHE A 457 -4.04 -8.11 -12.12
CA PHE A 457 -3.59 -8.84 -13.31
C PHE A 457 -3.79 -10.37 -13.18
N ARG A 458 -3.46 -10.93 -12.02
CA ARG A 458 -3.65 -12.37 -11.74
C ARG A 458 -5.13 -12.76 -11.76
N ILE A 459 -6.02 -11.93 -11.25
CA ILE A 459 -7.47 -12.17 -11.28
C ILE A 459 -7.98 -12.09 -12.71
N LEU A 460 -7.58 -11.07 -13.48
CA LEU A 460 -7.95 -10.95 -14.91
C LEU A 460 -7.49 -12.16 -15.72
N ALA A 461 -6.23 -12.59 -15.55
CA ALA A 461 -5.69 -13.76 -16.24
C ALA A 461 -6.48 -15.05 -15.91
N ARG A 462 -6.94 -15.21 -14.66
CA ARG A 462 -7.77 -16.34 -14.23
C ARG A 462 -9.24 -16.22 -14.65
N THR A 463 -9.72 -15.01 -14.93
CA THR A 463 -11.09 -14.79 -15.39
C THR A 463 -11.29 -15.32 -16.82
N ILE A 464 -10.28 -15.19 -17.70
CA ILE A 464 -10.36 -15.66 -19.08
C ILE A 464 -10.73 -17.15 -19.17
N PRO A 465 -9.97 -18.09 -18.58
CA PRO A 465 -10.33 -19.51 -18.62
C PRO A 465 -11.64 -19.80 -17.90
N ALA A 466 -11.96 -19.06 -16.82
CA ALA A 466 -13.21 -19.23 -16.07
C ALA A 466 -14.46 -18.84 -16.91
N VAL A 467 -14.34 -17.86 -17.79
CA VAL A 467 -15.40 -17.47 -18.74
C VAL A 467 -15.49 -18.49 -19.89
N ILE A 468 -14.36 -18.89 -20.48
CA ILE A 468 -14.32 -19.82 -21.62
C ILE A 468 -14.86 -21.21 -21.23
N THR A 469 -14.47 -21.71 -20.07
CA THR A 469 -14.92 -23.05 -19.61
C THR A 469 -16.37 -23.05 -19.10
N GLY A 470 -16.94 -21.88 -18.78
CA GLY A 470 -18.27 -21.76 -18.19
C GLY A 470 -18.45 -22.53 -16.86
N LYS A 471 -17.36 -23.04 -16.25
CA LYS A 471 -17.41 -23.76 -14.96
C LYS A 471 -17.97 -22.87 -13.88
N GLY A 472 -19.09 -23.29 -13.28
CA GLY A 472 -19.79 -22.54 -12.24
C GLY A 472 -20.59 -21.32 -12.72
N ALA A 473 -20.77 -21.10 -14.01
CA ALA A 473 -21.77 -20.18 -14.54
C ALA A 473 -23.16 -20.89 -14.54
N LYS A 474 -24.13 -20.33 -13.83
CA LYS A 474 -25.49 -20.83 -13.78
C LYS A 474 -26.44 -19.65 -13.86
#